data_7db736f9144535946a51fb555eb8c5d8
#
_entry.id   7db736f9144535946a51fb555eb8c5d8
#
_cell.length_a   1.000
_cell.length_b   1.000
_cell.length_c   1.000
_cell.angle_alpha   90.00
_cell.angle_beta   90.00
_cell.angle_gamma   90.00
#
_symmetry.space_group_name_H-M   'P 1'
#
loop_
_entity.id
_entity.type
_entity.pdbx_description
1 polymer ?
#
loop_
_entity_poly.entity_id
_entity_poly.type
_entity_poly.pdbx_seq_one_letter_code
_entity_poly.pdbx_strand_id
1 'polypeptide(L)'
;MKSKLNLLIIPLILLITIFVITKKNKVKLARSAPKVALGSIKCTPTNFLLDDIDTTQQIAPLFDNLGNHSFTISSNKKEAQVFFNQGLNLTYAFNHTEAHRSYMEASRLDPNAGMAYWGQAYVLGPNINDQFPDAERREKSYEAVQKAQSLASNTTAKEQALINALTYRYSKDSVDVATLNMAYMLEMTKVATAYPNDADIQTLYAAAVMNTVPWDYWDKDGNPSPNIKEAKLTLEKAMAINIDHPGANHYYIHMVELPKPDLGEAAADRLRTLMPGAGHLVHMPGHIYMRIGRYEDAVKANQLAILADEDYIAQCFAQGMYPLAYYPHNIHFLWSSASMLGDSKMAIDAAKKTAEKVPIGDLEDNQYYQNFAVTPLLAYTRFGLWNQVLTEPAPGAQYTYMSLIMNYTRGIAFCRKGNLKDAQEELEFIAARDTSLDHEKIALVAYEVLAGEIEATKGNLPGAIEHFEMAVVFEDELPYDEPALWYIPTRQSLGAVLLKAEKYTEAELIYLEDLEYYRQNGWSLMGLYQSLLGQGKKDEAGIIKQQFDQAWSKADIEISSSVL
;
A
#
# COMPACT_ATOMS: atom_id res chain seq x y z
N MET A 1 30.15 1.42 -68.71
CA MET A 1 29.60 0.70 -67.56
C MET A 1 29.57 1.57 -66.27
N LYS A 2 29.12 2.83 -66.33
CA LYS A 2 29.06 3.71 -65.13
C LYS A 2 27.69 4.44 -64.93
N SER A 3 26.65 4.00 -65.61
CA SER A 3 25.34 4.72 -65.54
C SER A 3 24.15 3.91 -65.05
N LYS A 4 24.37 2.66 -64.57
CA LYS A 4 23.26 1.84 -64.05
C LYS A 4 23.25 1.63 -62.53
N LEU A 5 24.23 2.18 -61.77
CA LEU A 5 24.32 1.98 -60.34
C LEU A 5 23.63 3.08 -59.53
N ASN A 6 23.41 4.26 -60.14
CA ASN A 6 22.82 5.40 -59.41
C ASN A 6 21.28 5.43 -59.42
N LEU A 7 20.59 4.54 -60.20
CA LEU A 7 19.14 4.50 -60.24
C LEU A 7 18.49 3.59 -59.19
N LEU A 8 19.26 2.76 -58.49
CA LEU A 8 18.77 1.81 -57.47
C LEU A 8 18.91 2.31 -56.04
N ILE A 9 19.75 3.34 -55.82
CA ILE A 9 20.02 3.89 -54.49
C ILE A 9 18.96 4.93 -54.11
N ILE A 10 18.42 5.69 -55.04
CA ILE A 10 17.43 6.73 -54.78
C ILE A 10 16.10 6.16 -54.24
N PRO A 11 15.50 5.09 -54.79
CA PRO A 11 14.27 4.51 -54.25
C PRO A 11 14.49 3.85 -52.86
N LEU A 12 15.69 3.33 -52.56
CA LEU A 12 15.98 2.73 -51.27
C LEU A 12 16.08 3.76 -50.17
N ILE A 13 16.71 4.91 -50.43
CA ILE A 13 16.82 6.02 -49.46
C ILE A 13 15.43 6.65 -49.23
N LEU A 14 14.60 6.76 -50.28
CA LEU A 14 13.23 7.29 -50.16
C LEU A 14 12.34 6.34 -49.35
N LEU A 15 12.49 5.02 -49.51
CA LEU A 15 11.75 4.00 -48.74
C LEU A 15 12.19 3.99 -47.26
N ILE A 16 13.49 4.14 -46.95
CA ILE A 16 13.98 4.25 -45.61
C ILE A 16 13.53 5.55 -44.96
N THR A 17 13.54 6.67 -45.69
CA THR A 17 13.09 7.96 -45.17
C THR A 17 11.56 7.96 -44.92
N ILE A 18 10.75 7.34 -45.78
CA ILE A 18 9.32 7.18 -45.57
C ILE A 18 9.04 6.24 -44.36
N PHE A 19 9.84 5.16 -44.20
CA PHE A 19 9.67 4.24 -43.07
C PHE A 19 10.05 4.89 -41.75
N VAL A 20 11.11 5.72 -41.71
CA VAL A 20 11.53 6.47 -40.53
C VAL A 20 10.52 7.60 -40.21
N ILE A 21 9.98 8.29 -41.23
CA ILE A 21 8.96 9.34 -41.04
C ILE A 21 7.64 8.73 -40.56
N THR A 22 7.22 7.57 -41.12
CA THR A 22 5.99 6.90 -40.68
C THR A 22 6.14 6.29 -39.29
N LYS A 23 7.35 5.80 -38.92
CA LYS A 23 7.62 5.30 -37.56
C LYS A 23 7.66 6.43 -36.53
N LYS A 24 8.29 7.58 -36.87
CA LYS A 24 8.25 8.78 -36.00
C LYS A 24 6.84 9.36 -35.85
N ASN A 25 6.04 9.36 -36.90
CA ASN A 25 4.66 9.83 -36.83
C ASN A 25 3.72 8.87 -36.08
N LYS A 26 3.95 7.55 -36.14
CA LYS A 26 3.20 6.58 -35.32
C LYS A 26 3.54 6.69 -33.82
N VAL A 27 4.80 6.98 -33.49
CA VAL A 27 5.21 7.19 -32.11
C VAL A 27 4.69 8.53 -31.54
N LYS A 28 4.52 9.56 -32.40
CA LYS A 28 3.88 10.83 -31.97
C LYS A 28 2.36 10.74 -31.85
N LEU A 29 1.68 9.87 -32.61
CA LEU A 29 0.23 9.67 -32.50
C LEU A 29 -0.18 8.81 -31.30
N ALA A 30 0.73 8.03 -30.70
CA ALA A 30 0.49 7.27 -29.49
C ALA A 30 0.67 8.09 -28.18
N ARG A 31 1.11 9.36 -28.27
CA ARG A 31 1.37 10.23 -27.11
C ARG A 31 0.30 11.30 -26.87
N SER A 32 -0.77 11.35 -27.61
CA SER A 32 -1.92 12.18 -27.26
C SER A 32 -3.07 11.26 -26.81
N ALA A 33 -3.10 10.96 -25.51
CA ALA A 33 -4.37 10.58 -24.90
C ALA A 33 -5.41 11.65 -25.30
N PRO A 34 -6.63 11.30 -25.71
CA PRO A 34 -7.65 12.28 -26.00
C PRO A 34 -7.81 13.15 -24.75
N LYS A 35 -7.61 14.46 -24.89
CA LYS A 35 -8.07 15.41 -23.89
C LYS A 35 -9.57 15.24 -23.85
N VAL A 36 -10.07 14.53 -22.86
CA VAL A 36 -11.49 14.50 -22.56
C VAL A 36 -11.87 15.92 -22.26
N ALA A 37 -12.73 16.53 -23.07
CA ALA A 37 -13.29 17.82 -22.77
C ALA A 37 -14.17 17.65 -21.54
N LEU A 38 -13.66 18.10 -20.40
CA LEU A 38 -14.30 18.05 -19.11
C LEU A 38 -15.41 19.11 -19.08
N GLY A 39 -16.63 18.71 -19.37
CA GLY A 39 -17.80 19.50 -19.01
C GLY A 39 -17.94 19.53 -17.48
N SER A 40 -18.40 20.60 -16.91
CA SER A 40 -18.61 20.94 -15.49
C SER A 40 -18.39 19.81 -14.48
N ILE A 41 -17.14 19.50 -14.19
CA ILE A 41 -16.78 18.46 -13.23
C ILE A 41 -16.67 19.14 -11.88
N LYS A 42 -17.49 18.70 -10.93
CA LYS A 42 -17.47 19.19 -9.56
C LYS A 42 -16.25 18.71 -8.78
N CYS A 43 -15.54 17.69 -9.27
CA CYS A 43 -14.32 17.14 -8.71
C CYS A 43 -13.22 17.24 -9.75
N THR A 44 -12.18 18.03 -9.51
CA THR A 44 -11.08 18.20 -10.45
C THR A 44 -10.08 17.07 -10.31
N PRO A 45 -9.62 16.52 -11.41
CA PRO A 45 -8.62 15.47 -11.35
C PRO A 45 -7.24 16.00 -10.98
N THR A 46 -6.53 15.22 -10.25
CA THR A 46 -5.15 14.89 -10.33
C THR A 46 -4.09 15.63 -9.60
N ASN A 47 -4.15 16.89 -9.48
CA ASN A 47 -3.06 17.56 -8.80
C ASN A 47 -3.67 18.38 -7.68
N PHE A 48 -2.92 18.54 -6.60
CA PHE A 48 -3.18 19.62 -5.67
C PHE A 48 -3.18 21.00 -6.38
N LEU A 49 -2.83 21.00 -7.67
CA LEU A 49 -2.82 22.14 -8.57
C LEU A 49 -4.23 22.60 -8.88
N LEU A 50 -4.65 23.62 -8.15
CA LEU A 50 -6.00 24.12 -8.19
C LEU A 50 -6.08 25.53 -8.78
N ASP A 51 -5.09 25.91 -9.59
CA ASP A 51 -5.05 27.24 -10.20
C ASP A 51 -6.20 27.49 -11.18
N ASP A 52 -6.76 26.41 -11.76
CA ASP A 52 -7.87 26.48 -12.71
C ASP A 52 -9.26 26.23 -12.06
N ILE A 53 -9.36 26.18 -10.73
CA ILE A 53 -10.65 26.01 -10.08
C ILE A 53 -11.48 27.28 -10.17
N ASP A 54 -12.68 27.17 -10.74
CA ASP A 54 -13.70 28.20 -10.69
C ASP A 54 -14.24 28.36 -9.26
N THR A 55 -13.66 29.28 -8.50
CA THR A 55 -14.09 29.60 -7.13
C THR A 55 -15.41 30.36 -7.06
N THR A 56 -16.05 30.70 -8.19
CA THR A 56 -17.37 31.32 -8.23
C THR A 56 -18.48 30.29 -8.01
N GLN A 57 -18.18 29.01 -8.18
CA GLN A 57 -19.10 27.89 -7.98
C GLN A 57 -18.65 26.99 -6.82
N GLN A 58 -19.51 26.05 -6.44
CA GLN A 58 -19.18 25.02 -5.43
C GLN A 58 -17.99 24.17 -5.91
N ILE A 59 -16.92 24.10 -5.10
CA ILE A 59 -15.66 23.45 -5.42
C ILE A 59 -15.70 21.94 -5.13
N ALA A 60 -16.26 21.54 -4.00
CA ALA A 60 -16.34 20.15 -3.56
C ALA A 60 -17.81 19.69 -3.46
N PRO A 61 -18.13 18.43 -3.79
CA PRO A 61 -19.43 17.86 -3.44
C PRO A 61 -19.52 17.65 -1.93
N LEU A 62 -20.73 17.50 -1.41
CA LEU A 62 -20.95 17.04 -0.05
C LEU A 62 -21.15 15.52 -0.07
N PHE A 63 -20.40 14.78 0.74
CA PHE A 63 -20.49 13.34 0.88
C PHE A 63 -21.33 12.94 2.09
N ASP A 64 -22.22 11.99 1.93
CA ASP A 64 -23.16 11.58 2.99
C ASP A 64 -22.56 10.55 3.98
N ASN A 65 -21.48 9.85 3.61
CA ASN A 65 -21.02 8.64 4.31
C ASN A 65 -19.67 8.80 5.03
N LEU A 66 -19.26 10.03 5.41
CA LEU A 66 -18.00 10.30 6.08
C LEU A 66 -18.10 10.31 7.62
N GLY A 67 -19.11 9.65 8.18
CA GLY A 67 -19.30 9.59 9.63
C GLY A 67 -19.80 10.90 10.25
N ASN A 68 -19.72 10.99 11.58
CA ASN A 68 -20.30 12.11 12.34
C ASN A 68 -19.24 12.91 13.11
N HIS A 69 -17.95 12.67 12.89
CA HIS A 69 -16.92 13.38 13.60
C HIS A 69 -16.90 14.86 13.19
N SER A 70 -16.74 15.76 14.15
CA SER A 70 -16.78 17.19 13.94
C SER A 70 -15.84 17.94 14.87
N PHE A 71 -15.26 19.01 14.34
CA PHE A 71 -14.45 19.98 15.08
C PHE A 71 -15.02 21.37 14.84
N THR A 72 -15.49 22.02 15.90
CA THR A 72 -16.10 23.35 15.80
C THR A 72 -15.06 24.41 15.50
N ILE A 73 -15.32 25.23 14.48
CA ILE A 73 -14.47 26.34 14.06
C ILE A 73 -15.15 27.69 14.23
N SER A 74 -14.35 28.75 14.34
CA SER A 74 -14.82 30.14 14.32
C SER A 74 -15.27 30.52 12.91
N SER A 75 -16.55 30.30 12.63
CA SER A 75 -17.21 30.70 11.38
C SER A 75 -18.63 31.11 11.66
N ASN A 76 -19.12 32.14 10.96
CA ASN A 76 -20.51 32.58 10.99
C ASN A 76 -21.40 31.88 9.94
N LYS A 77 -20.83 30.96 9.16
CA LYS A 77 -21.48 30.22 8.07
C LYS A 77 -21.58 28.75 8.42
N LYS A 78 -22.78 28.24 8.57
CA LYS A 78 -23.01 26.82 8.90
C LYS A 78 -22.46 25.89 7.81
N GLU A 79 -22.63 26.30 6.57
CA GLU A 79 -22.13 25.52 5.41
C GLU A 79 -20.62 25.43 5.39
N ALA A 80 -19.90 26.49 5.77
CA ALA A 80 -18.44 26.44 5.92
C ALA A 80 -18.00 25.46 7.01
N GLN A 81 -18.73 25.39 8.14
CA GLN A 81 -18.51 24.39 9.18
C GLN A 81 -18.70 22.96 8.66
N VAL A 82 -19.72 22.71 7.83
CA VAL A 82 -19.98 21.38 7.23
C VAL A 82 -18.82 20.95 6.34
N PHE A 83 -18.38 21.82 5.42
CA PHE A 83 -17.25 21.50 4.55
C PHE A 83 -15.92 21.41 5.29
N PHE A 84 -15.74 22.18 6.37
CA PHE A 84 -14.57 22.00 7.22
C PHE A 84 -14.56 20.61 7.89
N ASN A 85 -15.67 20.16 8.44
CA ASN A 85 -15.77 18.82 9.03
C ASN A 85 -15.53 17.73 7.99
N GLN A 86 -16.06 17.88 6.77
CA GLN A 86 -15.76 16.98 5.66
C GLN A 86 -14.26 16.94 5.35
N GLY A 87 -13.63 18.10 5.25
CA GLY A 87 -12.19 18.21 5.04
C GLY A 87 -11.38 17.51 6.14
N LEU A 88 -11.77 17.67 7.41
CA LEU A 88 -11.10 17.04 8.54
C LEU A 88 -11.25 15.51 8.53
N ASN A 89 -12.45 15.02 8.25
CA ASN A 89 -12.71 13.59 8.14
C ASN A 89 -11.90 12.96 6.98
N LEU A 90 -11.84 13.62 5.83
CA LEU A 90 -11.03 13.20 4.69
C LEU A 90 -9.52 13.32 4.99
N THR A 91 -9.10 14.28 5.81
CA THR A 91 -7.72 14.38 6.31
C THR A 91 -7.35 13.14 7.12
N TYR A 92 -8.20 12.74 8.06
CA TYR A 92 -8.01 11.51 8.83
C TYR A 92 -8.10 10.23 7.98
N ALA A 93 -8.71 10.30 6.82
CA ALA A 93 -8.79 9.22 5.83
C ALA A 93 -7.69 9.23 4.77
N PHE A 94 -6.70 10.10 4.89
CA PHE A 94 -5.62 10.29 3.90
C PHE A 94 -6.08 10.63 2.48
N ASN A 95 -7.34 10.99 2.30
CA ASN A 95 -7.82 11.58 1.05
C ASN A 95 -7.56 13.10 1.03
N HIS A 96 -6.27 13.45 1.04
CA HIS A 96 -5.80 14.83 1.19
C HIS A 96 -6.23 15.74 0.03
N THR A 97 -6.33 15.20 -1.18
CA THR A 97 -6.78 15.97 -2.35
C THR A 97 -8.23 16.44 -2.17
N GLU A 98 -9.13 15.57 -1.79
CA GLU A 98 -10.54 15.93 -1.59
C GLU A 98 -10.75 16.71 -0.28
N ALA A 99 -9.91 16.43 0.74
CA ALA A 99 -9.87 17.24 1.95
C ALA A 99 -9.51 18.70 1.64
N HIS A 100 -8.49 18.93 0.79
CA HIS A 100 -8.09 20.26 0.35
C HIS A 100 -9.24 21.00 -0.35
N ARG A 101 -9.94 20.33 -1.27
CA ARG A 101 -11.11 20.89 -1.96
C ARG A 101 -12.24 21.26 -0.99
N SER A 102 -12.49 20.42 0.01
CA SER A 102 -13.48 20.67 1.06
C SER A 102 -13.10 21.88 1.90
N TYR A 103 -11.82 22.04 2.26
CA TYR A 103 -11.35 23.23 2.96
C TYR A 103 -11.38 24.50 2.09
N MET A 104 -11.11 24.36 0.79
CA MET A 104 -11.28 25.48 -0.15
C MET A 104 -12.74 25.91 -0.24
N GLU A 105 -13.67 24.97 -0.30
CA GLU A 105 -15.10 25.29 -0.29
C GLU A 105 -15.51 25.97 1.02
N ALA A 106 -14.99 25.50 2.17
CA ALA A 106 -15.21 26.17 3.45
C ALA A 106 -14.72 27.62 3.43
N SER A 107 -13.53 27.89 2.88
CA SER A 107 -12.98 29.26 2.77
C SER A 107 -13.71 30.12 1.72
N ARG A 108 -14.25 29.51 0.65
CA ARG A 108 -15.11 30.20 -0.32
C ARG A 108 -16.41 30.69 0.31
N LEU A 109 -17.03 29.84 1.15
CA LEU A 109 -18.25 30.16 1.86
C LEU A 109 -18.06 31.17 3.00
N ASP A 110 -16.93 31.08 3.70
CA ASP A 110 -16.51 32.05 4.73
C ASP A 110 -15.02 32.41 4.59
N PRO A 111 -14.67 33.47 3.84
CA PRO A 111 -13.31 33.94 3.66
C PRO A 111 -12.59 34.36 4.95
N ASN A 112 -13.31 34.51 6.06
CA ASN A 112 -12.75 34.86 7.36
C ASN A 112 -12.53 33.65 8.27
N ALA A 113 -12.91 32.44 7.86
CA ALA A 113 -12.69 31.21 8.62
C ALA A 113 -11.19 30.81 8.58
N GLY A 114 -10.41 31.26 9.55
CA GLY A 114 -8.96 30.99 9.62
C GLY A 114 -8.62 29.50 9.59
N MET A 115 -9.44 28.66 10.21
CA MET A 115 -9.26 27.20 10.22
C MET A 115 -9.45 26.55 8.84
N ALA A 116 -10.23 27.13 7.93
CA ALA A 116 -10.35 26.62 6.57
C ALA A 116 -9.00 26.72 5.81
N TYR A 117 -8.26 27.80 5.99
CA TYR A 117 -6.91 27.96 5.44
C TYR A 117 -5.87 27.11 6.19
N TRP A 118 -6.04 26.93 7.51
CA TRP A 118 -5.24 25.97 8.27
C TRP A 118 -5.37 24.56 7.69
N GLY A 119 -6.59 24.12 7.41
CA GLY A 119 -6.86 22.81 6.81
C GLY A 119 -6.23 22.66 5.43
N GLN A 120 -6.33 23.68 4.56
CA GLN A 120 -5.65 23.70 3.25
C GLN A 120 -4.14 23.52 3.42
N ALA A 121 -3.51 24.32 4.29
CA ALA A 121 -2.08 24.20 4.57
C ALA A 121 -1.70 22.81 5.10
N TYR A 122 -2.51 22.25 6.03
CA TYR A 122 -2.20 20.98 6.68
C TYR A 122 -2.13 19.83 5.68
N VAL A 123 -3.11 19.72 4.77
CA VAL A 123 -3.21 18.59 3.84
C VAL A 123 -2.30 18.69 2.63
N LEU A 124 -1.80 19.88 2.30
CA LEU A 124 -0.77 20.08 1.27
C LEU A 124 0.63 19.71 1.78
N GLY A 125 0.80 19.66 3.10
CA GLY A 125 2.06 19.30 3.74
C GLY A 125 2.36 17.80 3.71
N PRO A 126 3.52 17.40 4.26
CA PRO A 126 3.92 16.00 4.32
C PRO A 126 2.98 15.19 5.24
N ASN A 127 2.87 13.89 4.95
CA ASN A 127 2.25 12.90 5.83
C ASN A 127 3.07 11.60 5.79
N ILE A 128 2.69 10.60 6.57
CA ILE A 128 3.47 9.36 6.68
C ILE A 128 3.60 8.60 5.35
N ASN A 129 2.65 8.76 4.42
CA ASN A 129 2.65 8.10 3.11
C ASN A 129 3.17 9.00 1.97
N ASP A 130 3.27 10.31 2.23
CA ASP A 130 3.74 11.30 1.26
C ASP A 130 4.65 12.31 1.98
N GLN A 131 5.92 11.93 2.11
CA GLN A 131 6.88 12.63 2.96
C GLN A 131 7.48 13.88 2.30
N PHE A 132 7.46 13.96 0.97
CA PHE A 132 8.20 14.97 0.21
C PHE A 132 7.27 15.72 -0.75
N PRO A 133 6.43 16.65 -0.25
CA PRO A 133 5.61 17.48 -1.13
C PRO A 133 6.48 18.22 -2.14
N ASP A 134 6.02 18.31 -3.39
CA ASP A 134 6.68 19.05 -4.45
C ASP A 134 6.79 20.56 -4.15
N ALA A 135 7.50 21.28 -5.01
CA ALA A 135 7.77 22.71 -4.79
C ALA A 135 6.50 23.56 -4.75
N GLU A 136 5.52 23.24 -5.59
CA GLU A 136 4.25 23.98 -5.68
C GLU A 136 3.40 23.76 -4.44
N ARG A 137 3.26 22.52 -3.98
CA ARG A 137 2.56 22.21 -2.72
C ARG A 137 3.19 22.92 -1.53
N ARG A 138 4.53 22.97 -1.46
CA ARG A 138 5.25 23.70 -0.40
C ARG A 138 4.94 25.19 -0.42
N GLU A 139 4.93 25.81 -1.60
CA GLU A 139 4.59 27.22 -1.75
C GLU A 139 3.15 27.51 -1.31
N LYS A 140 2.19 26.72 -1.83
CA LYS A 140 0.76 26.86 -1.48
C LYS A 140 0.48 26.58 0.00
N SER A 141 1.17 25.60 0.61
CA SER A 141 1.08 25.36 2.05
C SER A 141 1.51 26.57 2.86
N TYR A 142 2.63 27.17 2.46
CA TYR A 142 3.14 28.39 3.11
C TYR A 142 2.16 29.55 2.96
N GLU A 143 1.62 29.79 1.77
CA GLU A 143 0.64 30.85 1.52
C GLU A 143 -0.64 30.66 2.34
N ALA A 144 -1.17 29.43 2.36
CA ALA A 144 -2.37 29.09 3.11
C ALA A 144 -2.17 29.28 4.62
N VAL A 145 -1.03 28.85 5.20
CA VAL A 145 -0.78 29.07 6.63
C VAL A 145 -0.58 30.54 6.98
N GLN A 146 0.05 31.34 6.11
CA GLN A 146 0.15 32.80 6.32
C GLN A 146 -1.22 33.46 6.28
N LYS A 147 -2.10 33.00 5.39
CA LYS A 147 -3.49 33.47 5.35
C LYS A 147 -4.23 33.10 6.65
N ALA A 148 -4.12 31.85 7.11
CA ALA A 148 -4.67 31.43 8.40
C ALA A 148 -4.17 32.31 9.55
N GLN A 149 -2.85 32.57 9.60
CA GLN A 149 -2.20 33.43 10.60
C GLN A 149 -2.78 34.86 10.60
N SER A 150 -2.99 35.43 9.42
CA SER A 150 -3.57 36.78 9.30
C SER A 150 -5.00 36.89 9.85
N LEU A 151 -5.71 35.77 9.95
CA LEU A 151 -7.08 35.68 10.46
C LEU A 151 -7.16 35.18 11.90
N ALA A 152 -6.04 34.75 12.49
CA ALA A 152 -6.00 34.09 13.79
C ALA A 152 -6.63 34.93 14.92
N SER A 153 -6.48 36.27 14.89
CA SER A 153 -7.06 37.16 15.89
C SER A 153 -8.61 37.07 16.01
N ASN A 154 -9.27 36.54 14.97
CA ASN A 154 -10.73 36.37 14.91
C ASN A 154 -11.18 34.96 15.32
N THR A 155 -10.28 34.13 15.82
CA THR A 155 -10.54 32.73 16.17
C THR A 155 -10.38 32.48 17.67
N THR A 156 -10.80 31.31 18.15
CA THR A 156 -10.63 30.91 19.56
C THR A 156 -9.15 30.73 19.90
N ALA A 157 -8.81 30.77 21.19
CA ALA A 157 -7.44 30.51 21.66
C ALA A 157 -6.91 29.11 21.22
N LYS A 158 -7.80 28.11 21.13
CA LYS A 158 -7.48 26.78 20.64
C LYS A 158 -7.09 26.81 19.16
N GLU A 159 -7.87 27.46 18.34
CA GLU A 159 -7.61 27.60 16.91
C GLU A 159 -6.32 28.42 16.65
N GLN A 160 -6.13 29.49 17.41
CA GLN A 160 -4.88 30.28 17.36
C GLN A 160 -3.64 29.43 17.64
N ALA A 161 -3.73 28.56 18.65
CA ALA A 161 -2.63 27.66 19.00
C ALA A 161 -2.31 26.68 17.86
N LEU A 162 -3.33 26.08 17.22
CA LEU A 162 -3.17 25.20 16.06
C LEU A 162 -2.60 25.93 14.84
N ILE A 163 -3.14 27.12 14.54
CA ILE A 163 -2.63 27.96 13.41
C ILE A 163 -1.17 28.34 13.67
N ASN A 164 -0.85 28.82 14.87
CA ASN A 164 0.50 29.21 15.23
C ASN A 164 1.50 28.02 15.12
N ALA A 165 1.12 26.84 15.63
CA ALA A 165 1.96 25.67 15.54
C ALA A 165 2.25 25.30 14.07
N LEU A 166 1.24 25.36 13.20
CA LEU A 166 1.40 24.99 11.80
C LEU A 166 2.33 25.93 11.02
N THR A 167 2.51 27.18 11.45
CA THR A 167 3.47 28.12 10.79
C THR A 167 4.91 27.61 10.85
N TYR A 168 5.27 26.78 11.82
CA TYR A 168 6.61 26.20 11.95
C TYR A 168 6.90 25.05 10.99
N ARG A 169 5.84 24.55 10.32
CA ARG A 169 5.97 23.44 9.38
C ARG A 169 6.38 23.87 7.97
N TYR A 170 6.28 25.14 7.66
CA TYR A 170 6.51 25.68 6.32
C TYR A 170 7.48 26.86 6.32
N SER A 171 8.31 26.95 5.27
CA SER A 171 9.27 28.03 5.08
C SER A 171 9.37 28.40 3.61
N LYS A 172 9.61 29.70 3.32
CA LYS A 172 10.03 30.15 1.98
C LYS A 172 11.47 29.82 1.68
N ASP A 173 12.28 29.67 2.73
CA ASP A 173 13.68 29.30 2.60
C ASP A 173 13.83 27.82 2.31
N SER A 174 14.95 27.43 1.70
CA SER A 174 15.27 26.02 1.44
C SER A 174 15.68 25.31 2.75
N VAL A 175 14.69 24.96 3.56
CA VAL A 175 14.84 24.15 4.78
C VAL A 175 14.37 22.74 4.48
N ASP A 176 15.09 21.74 4.98
CA ASP A 176 14.70 20.34 4.79
C ASP A 176 13.41 19.99 5.57
N VAL A 177 12.66 19.04 5.01
CA VAL A 177 11.35 18.64 5.54
C VAL A 177 11.47 18.06 6.97
N ALA A 178 12.55 17.34 7.28
CA ALA A 178 12.74 16.73 8.58
C ALA A 178 12.90 17.79 9.67
N THR A 179 13.68 18.85 9.41
CA THR A 179 13.83 20.01 10.30
C THR A 179 12.47 20.69 10.54
N LEU A 180 11.67 20.88 9.50
CA LEU A 180 10.35 21.52 9.60
C LEU A 180 9.34 20.64 10.35
N ASN A 181 9.33 19.33 10.09
CA ASN A 181 8.49 18.40 10.83
C ASN A 181 8.85 18.36 12.32
N MET A 182 10.14 18.41 12.66
CA MET A 182 10.59 18.48 14.04
C MET A 182 10.15 19.79 14.72
N ALA A 183 10.29 20.93 14.04
CA ALA A 183 9.84 22.22 14.58
C ALA A 183 8.31 22.22 14.82
N TYR A 184 7.54 21.70 13.89
CA TYR A 184 6.09 21.57 14.03
C TYR A 184 5.72 20.64 15.20
N MET A 185 6.36 19.48 15.31
CA MET A 185 6.13 18.54 16.41
C MET A 185 6.38 19.20 17.78
N LEU A 186 7.46 19.97 17.92
CA LEU A 186 7.77 20.69 19.18
C LEU A 186 6.70 21.73 19.53
N GLU A 187 6.16 22.45 18.55
CA GLU A 187 5.05 23.38 18.81
C GLU A 187 3.75 22.63 19.15
N MET A 188 3.45 21.52 18.45
CA MET A 188 2.30 20.68 18.77
C MET A 188 2.38 20.05 20.16
N THR A 189 3.59 19.79 20.69
CA THR A 189 3.78 19.36 22.10
C THR A 189 3.22 20.40 23.07
N LYS A 190 3.46 21.71 22.81
CA LYS A 190 2.92 22.78 23.65
C LYS A 190 1.41 22.86 23.57
N VAL A 191 0.86 22.71 22.35
CA VAL A 191 -0.59 22.71 22.12
C VAL A 191 -1.25 21.52 22.83
N ALA A 192 -0.71 20.30 22.67
CA ALA A 192 -1.24 19.09 23.32
C ALA A 192 -1.18 19.16 24.85
N THR A 193 -0.15 19.82 25.38
CA THR A 193 -0.02 20.08 26.82
C THR A 193 -1.07 21.08 27.32
N ALA A 194 -1.36 22.12 26.53
CA ALA A 194 -2.38 23.13 26.90
C ALA A 194 -3.82 22.59 26.80
N TYR A 195 -4.05 21.63 25.89
CA TYR A 195 -5.39 21.04 25.66
C TYR A 195 -5.39 19.51 25.87
N PRO A 196 -5.10 19.03 27.10
CA PRO A 196 -4.87 17.61 27.35
C PRO A 196 -6.13 16.74 27.20
N ASN A 197 -7.31 17.32 27.15
CA ASN A 197 -8.61 16.64 27.06
C ASN A 197 -9.31 16.88 25.70
N ASP A 198 -8.59 17.31 24.68
CA ASP A 198 -9.10 17.48 23.32
C ASP A 198 -8.57 16.35 22.44
N ALA A 199 -9.45 15.46 21.97
CA ALA A 199 -9.08 14.27 21.22
C ALA A 199 -8.44 14.60 19.87
N ASP A 200 -8.91 15.65 19.17
CA ASP A 200 -8.33 16.09 17.90
C ASP A 200 -6.90 16.61 18.08
N ILE A 201 -6.69 17.45 19.10
CA ILE A 201 -5.36 17.98 19.39
C ILE A 201 -4.37 16.86 19.75
N GLN A 202 -4.80 15.90 20.57
CA GLN A 202 -3.96 14.76 20.93
C GLN A 202 -3.63 13.91 19.68
N THR A 203 -4.63 13.69 18.80
CA THR A 203 -4.44 12.96 17.53
C THR A 203 -3.50 13.69 16.57
N LEU A 204 -3.67 15.00 16.39
CA LEU A 204 -2.80 15.83 15.54
C LEU A 204 -1.37 15.91 16.07
N TYR A 205 -1.18 15.93 17.39
CA TYR A 205 0.15 15.84 18.00
C TYR A 205 0.80 14.49 17.72
N ALA A 206 0.09 13.39 17.93
CA ALA A 206 0.62 12.07 17.63
C ALA A 206 0.99 11.93 16.14
N ALA A 207 0.16 12.43 15.22
CA ALA A 207 0.47 12.48 13.81
C ALA A 207 1.72 13.33 13.50
N ALA A 208 1.92 14.45 14.21
CA ALA A 208 3.13 15.26 14.07
C ALA A 208 4.39 14.50 14.51
N VAL A 209 4.32 13.72 15.58
CA VAL A 209 5.42 12.83 16.00
C VAL A 209 5.69 11.76 14.96
N MET A 210 4.65 11.07 14.47
CA MET A 210 4.78 10.03 13.43
C MET A 210 5.45 10.56 12.15
N ASN A 211 5.18 11.81 11.78
CA ASN A 211 5.80 12.46 10.63
C ASN A 211 7.29 12.81 10.82
N THR A 212 7.84 12.73 12.03
CA THR A 212 9.30 12.91 12.24
C THR A 212 10.12 11.67 11.90
N VAL A 213 9.49 10.49 11.92
CA VAL A 213 10.08 9.17 11.63
C VAL A 213 9.08 8.30 10.87
N PRO A 214 8.63 8.70 9.66
CA PRO A 214 7.59 7.97 8.92
C PRO A 214 7.99 6.51 8.69
N TRP A 215 7.13 5.58 9.11
CA TRP A 215 7.31 4.13 9.00
C TRP A 215 8.48 3.53 9.80
N ASP A 216 9.38 4.34 10.35
CA ASP A 216 10.49 3.92 11.21
C ASP A 216 10.12 4.07 12.70
N TYR A 217 8.94 3.54 13.07
CA TYR A 217 8.41 3.67 14.44
C TYR A 217 9.07 2.71 15.42
N TRP A 218 9.46 1.54 14.96
CA TRP A 218 10.01 0.47 15.76
C TRP A 218 11.18 -0.17 15.04
N ASP A 219 12.25 -0.48 15.79
CA ASP A 219 13.31 -1.33 15.24
C ASP A 219 12.86 -2.81 15.16
N LYS A 220 13.69 -3.66 14.56
CA LYS A 220 13.43 -5.09 14.42
C LYS A 220 13.26 -5.84 15.75
N ASP A 221 13.78 -5.29 16.84
CA ASP A 221 13.67 -5.86 18.19
C ASP A 221 12.43 -5.33 18.94
N GLY A 222 11.61 -4.48 18.28
CA GLY A 222 10.41 -3.87 18.83
C GLY A 222 10.68 -2.70 19.78
N ASN A 223 11.88 -2.10 19.73
CA ASN A 223 12.17 -0.87 20.47
C ASN A 223 11.63 0.33 19.69
N PRO A 224 11.00 1.30 20.38
CA PRO A 224 10.43 2.46 19.72
C PRO A 224 11.49 3.49 19.35
N SER A 225 11.34 4.10 18.17
CA SER A 225 12.04 5.33 17.81
C SER A 225 11.71 6.47 18.78
N PRO A 226 12.52 7.54 18.82
CA PRO A 226 12.29 8.66 19.75
C PRO A 226 10.87 9.20 19.68
N ASN A 227 10.25 9.44 20.84
CA ASN A 227 8.89 9.96 21.03
C ASN A 227 7.73 9.04 20.57
N ILE A 228 8.01 7.92 19.91
CA ILE A 228 6.95 7.00 19.40
C ILE A 228 6.17 6.37 20.55
N LYS A 229 6.83 6.00 21.66
CA LYS A 229 6.14 5.50 22.85
C LYS A 229 5.15 6.52 23.41
N GLU A 230 5.52 7.80 23.42
CA GLU A 230 4.65 8.90 23.86
C GLU A 230 3.49 9.12 22.88
N ALA A 231 3.76 9.12 21.58
CA ALA A 231 2.73 9.24 20.55
C ALA A 231 1.69 8.12 20.67
N LYS A 232 2.13 6.87 20.91
CA LYS A 232 1.22 5.74 21.14
C LYS A 232 0.31 5.98 22.35
N LEU A 233 0.88 6.38 23.50
CA LEU A 233 0.11 6.69 24.70
C LEU A 233 -0.85 7.87 24.48
N THR A 234 -0.46 8.83 23.65
CA THR A 234 -1.28 9.98 23.28
C THR A 234 -2.49 9.56 22.43
N LEU A 235 -2.31 8.63 21.48
CA LEU A 235 -3.42 8.06 20.71
C LEU A 235 -4.37 7.25 21.60
N GLU A 236 -3.85 6.46 22.53
CA GLU A 236 -4.66 5.75 23.52
C GLU A 236 -5.48 6.72 24.40
N LYS A 237 -4.88 7.84 24.80
CA LYS A 237 -5.58 8.92 25.50
C LYS A 237 -6.64 9.58 24.64
N ALA A 238 -6.36 9.87 23.36
CA ALA A 238 -7.34 10.44 22.43
C ALA A 238 -8.56 9.51 22.30
N MET A 239 -8.34 8.20 22.15
CA MET A 239 -9.42 7.19 22.13
C MET A 239 -10.15 7.07 23.46
N ALA A 240 -9.48 7.30 24.60
CA ALA A 240 -10.15 7.32 25.91
C ALA A 240 -11.08 8.54 26.07
N ILE A 241 -10.77 9.67 25.44
CA ILE A 241 -11.61 10.87 25.41
C ILE A 241 -12.77 10.69 24.43
N ASN A 242 -12.49 10.19 23.22
CA ASN A 242 -13.47 9.88 22.19
C ASN A 242 -13.09 8.54 21.53
N ILE A 243 -13.78 7.47 21.95
CA ILE A 243 -13.48 6.11 21.49
C ILE A 243 -13.70 5.94 19.98
N ASP A 244 -14.61 6.68 19.40
CA ASP A 244 -14.99 6.66 17.99
C ASP A 244 -14.28 7.76 17.17
N HIS A 245 -13.15 8.30 17.68
CA HIS A 245 -12.38 9.28 16.94
C HIS A 245 -11.69 8.64 15.73
N PRO A 246 -12.05 9.00 14.47
CA PRO A 246 -11.57 8.29 13.28
C PRO A 246 -10.06 8.36 13.13
N GLY A 247 -9.46 9.56 13.27
CA GLY A 247 -8.02 9.74 13.16
C GLY A 247 -7.24 9.00 14.26
N ALA A 248 -7.71 9.01 15.52
CA ALA A 248 -7.01 8.32 16.58
C ALA A 248 -6.97 6.80 16.37
N ASN A 249 -8.10 6.19 15.97
CA ASN A 249 -8.14 4.76 15.65
C ASN A 249 -7.28 4.42 14.43
N HIS A 250 -7.28 5.26 13.38
CA HIS A 250 -6.47 5.08 12.17
C HIS A 250 -4.97 5.13 12.46
N TYR A 251 -4.48 6.23 13.04
CA TYR A 251 -3.06 6.36 13.38
C TYR A 251 -2.60 5.31 14.39
N TYR A 252 -3.49 4.87 15.29
CA TYR A 252 -3.16 3.81 16.24
C TYR A 252 -2.92 2.47 15.56
N ILE A 253 -3.71 2.13 14.52
CA ILE A 253 -3.48 0.94 13.71
C ILE A 253 -2.08 1.00 13.13
N HIS A 254 -1.71 2.05 12.40
CA HIS A 254 -0.36 2.22 11.85
C HIS A 254 0.75 2.17 12.90
N MET A 255 0.46 2.63 14.11
CA MET A 255 1.42 2.63 15.21
C MET A 255 1.73 1.23 15.74
N VAL A 256 0.77 0.30 15.69
CA VAL A 256 0.89 -1.01 16.37
C VAL A 256 0.89 -2.21 15.42
N GLU A 257 0.55 -2.02 14.14
CA GLU A 257 0.34 -3.12 13.18
C GLU A 257 1.56 -4.04 13.03
N LEU A 258 2.77 -3.49 13.03
CA LEU A 258 3.99 -4.30 12.93
C LEU A 258 4.36 -4.96 14.27
N PRO A 259 4.61 -4.20 15.37
CA PRO A 259 5.23 -4.82 16.53
C PRO A 259 4.24 -5.54 17.45
N LYS A 260 2.98 -5.07 17.51
CA LYS A 260 1.96 -5.55 18.47
C LYS A 260 0.54 -5.45 17.89
N PRO A 261 0.23 -6.18 16.82
CA PRO A 261 -1.07 -6.06 16.14
C PRO A 261 -2.27 -6.37 17.05
N ASP A 262 -2.12 -7.23 18.06
CA ASP A 262 -3.19 -7.52 19.02
C ASP A 262 -3.73 -6.26 19.72
N LEU A 263 -2.88 -5.26 19.97
CA LEU A 263 -3.32 -3.99 20.56
C LEU A 263 -4.22 -3.19 19.62
N GLY A 264 -4.10 -3.40 18.32
CA GLY A 264 -4.89 -2.73 17.27
C GLY A 264 -6.28 -3.31 17.06
N GLU A 265 -6.57 -4.52 17.54
CA GLU A 265 -7.81 -5.25 17.20
C GLU A 265 -9.07 -4.43 17.53
N ALA A 266 -9.16 -3.89 18.74
CA ALA A 266 -10.30 -3.10 19.15
C ALA A 266 -10.46 -1.78 18.36
N ALA A 267 -9.35 -1.15 17.93
CA ALA A 267 -9.38 0.03 17.07
C ALA A 267 -9.81 -0.34 15.64
N ALA A 268 -9.34 -1.47 15.12
CA ALA A 268 -9.73 -2.01 13.82
C ALA A 268 -11.24 -2.32 13.77
N ASP A 269 -11.76 -3.01 14.78
CA ASP A 269 -13.19 -3.35 14.85
C ASP A 269 -14.08 -2.11 14.89
N ARG A 270 -13.66 -1.02 15.56
CA ARG A 270 -14.37 0.26 15.56
C ARG A 270 -14.27 0.99 14.23
N LEU A 271 -13.05 1.13 13.70
CA LEU A 271 -12.78 1.93 12.50
C LEU A 271 -13.54 1.42 11.28
N ARG A 272 -13.76 0.11 11.21
CA ARG A 272 -14.46 -0.59 10.13
C ARG A 272 -15.81 0.01 9.74
N THR A 273 -16.49 0.70 10.65
CA THR A 273 -17.84 1.25 10.45
C THR A 273 -17.94 2.76 10.70
N LEU A 274 -16.89 3.41 11.17
CA LEU A 274 -16.95 4.83 11.54
C LEU A 274 -17.15 5.75 10.33
N MET A 275 -16.53 5.43 9.20
CA MET A 275 -16.56 6.25 8.00
C MET A 275 -16.71 5.38 6.74
N PRO A 276 -17.92 4.83 6.49
CA PRO A 276 -18.14 3.83 5.44
C PRO A 276 -17.89 4.33 4.01
N GLY A 277 -17.90 5.65 3.78
CA GLY A 277 -17.57 6.27 2.48
C GLY A 277 -16.08 6.60 2.30
N ALA A 278 -15.24 6.34 3.30
CA ALA A 278 -13.81 6.58 3.24
C ALA A 278 -13.06 5.25 3.04
N GLY A 279 -12.86 4.85 1.78
CA GLY A 279 -12.33 3.52 1.44
C GLY A 279 -11.05 3.17 2.18
N HIS A 280 -10.10 4.10 2.30
CA HIS A 280 -8.87 3.86 3.06
C HIS A 280 -9.14 3.52 4.55
N LEU A 281 -10.07 4.22 5.23
CA LEU A 281 -10.39 3.90 6.61
C LEU A 281 -11.12 2.56 6.76
N VAL A 282 -11.94 2.19 5.80
CA VAL A 282 -12.64 0.89 5.77
C VAL A 282 -11.65 -0.25 5.53
N HIS A 283 -10.58 0.00 4.77
CA HIS A 283 -9.47 -0.94 4.50
C HIS A 283 -8.55 -1.14 5.72
N MET A 284 -8.23 -0.07 6.47
CA MET A 284 -7.25 -0.08 7.55
C MET A 284 -7.38 -1.21 8.59
N PRO A 285 -8.58 -1.66 8.98
CA PRO A 285 -8.74 -2.86 9.80
C PRO A 285 -8.07 -4.10 9.21
N GLY A 286 -7.97 -4.19 7.87
CA GLY A 286 -7.30 -5.28 7.16
C GLY A 286 -5.85 -5.49 7.59
N HIS A 287 -5.10 -4.41 7.84
CA HIS A 287 -3.72 -4.47 8.34
C HIS A 287 -3.62 -5.26 9.66
N ILE A 288 -4.50 -4.98 10.60
CA ILE A 288 -4.54 -5.72 11.86
C ILE A 288 -5.05 -7.15 11.65
N TYR A 289 -6.15 -7.32 10.91
CA TYR A 289 -6.76 -8.63 10.71
C TYR A 289 -5.81 -9.63 10.01
N MET A 290 -5.02 -9.19 9.04
CA MET A 290 -3.97 -10.01 8.42
C MET A 290 -2.94 -10.49 9.44
N ARG A 291 -2.50 -9.62 10.33
CA ARG A 291 -1.47 -9.90 11.33
C ARG A 291 -1.95 -10.82 12.47
N ILE A 292 -3.25 -10.77 12.82
CA ILE A 292 -3.82 -11.60 13.89
C ILE A 292 -4.55 -12.86 13.38
N GLY A 293 -4.53 -13.11 12.06
CA GLY A 293 -5.10 -14.31 11.44
C GLY A 293 -6.62 -14.26 11.20
N ARG A 294 -7.23 -13.07 11.23
CA ARG A 294 -8.66 -12.85 10.91
C ARG A 294 -8.86 -12.59 9.41
N TYR A 295 -8.42 -13.51 8.56
CA TYR A 295 -8.39 -13.31 7.10
C TYR A 295 -9.76 -13.08 6.47
N GLU A 296 -10.84 -13.70 6.99
CA GLU A 296 -12.21 -13.45 6.51
C GLU A 296 -12.64 -12.00 6.77
N ASP A 297 -12.29 -11.44 7.93
CA ASP A 297 -12.55 -10.03 8.24
C ASP A 297 -11.69 -9.10 7.38
N ALA A 298 -10.44 -9.45 7.08
CA ALA A 298 -9.58 -8.69 6.18
C ALA A 298 -10.15 -8.67 4.75
N VAL A 299 -10.61 -9.80 4.23
CA VAL A 299 -11.32 -9.90 2.95
C VAL A 299 -12.53 -8.98 2.94
N LYS A 300 -13.38 -9.05 3.96
CA LYS A 300 -14.59 -8.24 4.04
C LYS A 300 -14.31 -6.75 4.13
N ALA A 301 -13.31 -6.35 4.90
CA ALA A 301 -12.89 -4.94 5.00
C ALA A 301 -12.46 -4.41 3.62
N ASN A 302 -11.63 -5.16 2.90
CA ASN A 302 -11.15 -4.74 1.58
C ASN A 302 -12.25 -4.75 0.51
N GLN A 303 -13.18 -5.70 0.54
CA GLN A 303 -14.36 -5.68 -0.35
C GLN A 303 -15.20 -4.40 -0.15
N LEU A 304 -15.44 -4.02 1.11
CA LEU A 304 -16.20 -2.80 1.41
C LEU A 304 -15.40 -1.54 1.06
N ALA A 305 -14.09 -1.54 1.29
CA ALA A 305 -13.21 -0.44 0.90
C ALA A 305 -13.22 -0.20 -0.62
N ILE A 306 -13.11 -1.27 -1.40
CA ILE A 306 -13.18 -1.22 -2.86
C ILE A 306 -14.50 -0.60 -3.34
N LEU A 307 -15.63 -0.99 -2.74
CA LEU A 307 -16.93 -0.41 -3.08
C LEU A 307 -17.02 1.07 -2.71
N ALA A 308 -16.48 1.47 -1.56
CA ALA A 308 -16.43 2.88 -1.15
C ALA A 308 -15.55 3.71 -2.10
N ASP A 309 -14.41 3.17 -2.54
CA ASP A 309 -13.52 3.83 -3.49
C ASP A 309 -14.16 3.95 -4.87
N GLU A 310 -14.85 2.93 -5.35
CA GLU A 310 -15.56 2.96 -6.64
C GLU A 310 -16.68 4.00 -6.63
N ASP A 311 -17.43 4.10 -5.53
CA ASP A 311 -18.46 5.11 -5.35
C ASP A 311 -17.87 6.54 -5.31
N TYR A 312 -16.79 6.73 -4.55
CA TYR A 312 -16.05 8.01 -4.52
C TYR A 312 -15.51 8.40 -5.90
N ILE A 313 -14.85 7.48 -6.61
CA ILE A 313 -14.28 7.73 -7.94
C ILE A 313 -15.40 8.07 -8.95
N ALA A 314 -16.55 7.39 -8.87
CA ALA A 314 -17.69 7.66 -9.73
C ALA A 314 -18.33 9.04 -9.47
N GLN A 315 -18.41 9.48 -8.20
CA GLN A 315 -18.95 10.78 -7.82
C GLN A 315 -18.04 11.95 -8.22
N CYS A 316 -16.73 11.76 -8.07
CA CYS A 316 -15.73 12.82 -8.24
C CYS A 316 -14.94 12.73 -9.53
N PHE A 317 -15.04 11.64 -10.32
CA PHE A 317 -14.10 11.34 -11.40
C PHE A 317 -12.65 11.50 -10.93
N ALA A 318 -12.38 11.04 -9.69
CA ALA A 318 -11.15 11.28 -8.99
C ALA A 318 -9.96 10.73 -9.79
N GLN A 319 -8.90 11.51 -9.84
CA GLN A 319 -7.61 11.14 -10.44
C GLN A 319 -6.50 11.47 -9.43
N GLY A 320 -5.27 11.09 -9.73
CA GLY A 320 -4.12 11.36 -8.87
C GLY A 320 -3.84 10.25 -7.87
N MET A 321 -3.22 10.57 -6.73
CA MET A 321 -2.70 9.60 -5.77
C MET A 321 -3.78 8.63 -5.26
N TYR A 322 -4.99 9.09 -4.98
CA TYR A 322 -6.00 8.25 -4.36
C TYR A 322 -6.43 7.08 -5.26
N PRO A 323 -6.92 7.29 -6.51
CA PRO A 323 -7.28 6.19 -7.41
C PRO A 323 -6.08 5.44 -7.97
N LEU A 324 -4.87 6.00 -7.93
CA LEU A 324 -3.67 5.38 -8.48
C LEU A 324 -2.84 4.60 -7.45
N ALA A 325 -3.01 4.87 -6.16
CA ALA A 325 -2.29 4.20 -5.09
C ALA A 325 -3.23 3.50 -4.10
N TYR A 326 -4.10 4.23 -3.40
CA TYR A 326 -4.95 3.65 -2.34
C TYR A 326 -5.98 2.65 -2.86
N TYR A 327 -6.66 2.96 -3.95
CA TYR A 327 -7.65 2.04 -4.52
C TYR A 327 -7.03 0.73 -5.06
N PRO A 328 -5.96 0.73 -5.88
CA PRO A 328 -5.26 -0.49 -6.25
C PRO A 328 -4.67 -1.24 -5.04
N HIS A 329 -4.19 -0.53 -4.02
CA HIS A 329 -3.69 -1.14 -2.79
C HIS A 329 -4.79 -1.92 -2.05
N ASN A 330 -6.00 -1.39 -1.94
CA ASN A 330 -7.12 -2.10 -1.33
C ASN A 330 -7.48 -3.38 -2.09
N ILE A 331 -7.39 -3.37 -3.43
CA ILE A 331 -7.61 -4.56 -4.26
C ILE A 331 -6.46 -5.56 -4.09
N HIS A 332 -5.22 -5.08 -4.06
CA HIS A 332 -4.03 -5.89 -3.82
C HIS A 332 -4.07 -6.56 -2.43
N PHE A 333 -4.55 -5.84 -1.45
CA PHE A 333 -4.76 -6.38 -0.10
C PHE A 333 -5.87 -7.44 -0.05
N LEU A 334 -6.93 -7.28 -0.85
CA LEU A 334 -7.96 -8.31 -1.03
C LEU A 334 -7.38 -9.59 -1.63
N TRP A 335 -6.52 -9.48 -2.66
CA TRP A 335 -5.80 -10.62 -3.22
C TRP A 335 -4.98 -11.37 -2.17
N SER A 336 -4.19 -10.65 -1.38
CA SER A 336 -3.35 -11.24 -0.34
C SER A 336 -4.20 -11.93 0.75
N SER A 337 -5.25 -11.26 1.23
CA SER A 337 -6.16 -11.81 2.24
C SER A 337 -6.89 -13.07 1.75
N ALA A 338 -7.39 -13.05 0.52
CA ALA A 338 -8.05 -14.20 -0.10
C ALA A 338 -7.08 -15.36 -0.34
N SER A 339 -5.80 -15.07 -0.66
CA SER A 339 -4.75 -16.07 -0.81
C SER A 339 -4.46 -16.80 0.51
N MET A 340 -4.46 -16.08 1.63
CA MET A 340 -4.31 -16.68 2.96
C MET A 340 -5.55 -17.50 3.39
N LEU A 341 -6.73 -17.07 2.96
CA LEU A 341 -8.01 -17.78 3.22
C LEU A 341 -8.18 -19.04 2.36
N GLY A 342 -7.39 -19.21 1.28
CA GLY A 342 -7.53 -20.29 0.31
C GLY A 342 -8.67 -20.11 -0.69
N ASP A 343 -9.26 -18.91 -0.79
CA ASP A 343 -10.27 -18.57 -1.82
C ASP A 343 -9.54 -18.19 -3.11
N SER A 344 -9.24 -19.21 -3.92
CA SER A 344 -8.45 -19.06 -5.15
C SER A 344 -9.14 -18.17 -6.18
N LYS A 345 -10.45 -18.33 -6.30
CA LYS A 345 -11.23 -17.54 -7.26
C LYS A 345 -11.17 -16.06 -6.93
N MET A 346 -11.45 -15.70 -5.69
CA MET A 346 -11.42 -14.30 -5.25
C MET A 346 -10.02 -13.72 -5.36
N ALA A 347 -9.00 -14.46 -4.95
CA ALA A 347 -7.60 -14.04 -5.05
C ALA A 347 -7.19 -13.74 -6.50
N ILE A 348 -7.51 -14.63 -7.43
CA ILE A 348 -7.17 -14.45 -8.85
C ILE A 348 -7.95 -13.28 -9.46
N ASP A 349 -9.24 -13.15 -9.16
CA ASP A 349 -10.07 -12.04 -9.66
C ASP A 349 -9.54 -10.68 -9.13
N ALA A 350 -9.18 -10.62 -7.83
CA ALA A 350 -8.57 -9.43 -7.23
C ALA A 350 -7.19 -9.11 -7.83
N ALA A 351 -6.34 -10.13 -8.03
CA ALA A 351 -5.03 -9.96 -8.65
C ALA A 351 -5.13 -9.35 -10.06
N LYS A 352 -6.02 -9.87 -10.90
CA LYS A 352 -6.28 -9.32 -12.23
C LYS A 352 -6.78 -7.88 -12.17
N LYS A 353 -7.73 -7.61 -11.27
CA LYS A 353 -8.27 -6.26 -11.08
C LYS A 353 -7.18 -5.29 -10.59
N THR A 354 -6.25 -5.73 -9.74
CA THR A 354 -5.09 -4.92 -9.33
C THR A 354 -4.26 -4.51 -10.54
N ALA A 355 -3.87 -5.47 -11.39
CA ALA A 355 -3.07 -5.21 -12.58
C ALA A 355 -3.78 -4.29 -13.59
N GLU A 356 -5.11 -4.42 -13.75
CA GLU A 356 -5.92 -3.56 -14.62
C GLU A 356 -5.95 -2.08 -14.19
N LYS A 357 -5.67 -1.79 -12.91
CA LYS A 357 -5.68 -0.42 -12.39
C LYS A 357 -4.35 0.30 -12.54
N VAL A 358 -3.32 -0.39 -12.99
CA VAL A 358 -1.98 0.19 -13.17
C VAL A 358 -1.94 1.11 -14.39
N PRO A 359 -1.49 2.36 -14.24
CA PRO A 359 -1.32 3.27 -15.36
C PRO A 359 -0.08 2.85 -16.19
N ILE A 360 -0.33 2.36 -17.41
CA ILE A 360 0.73 1.83 -18.31
C ILE A 360 1.82 2.89 -18.59
N GLY A 361 1.49 4.19 -18.56
CA GLY A 361 2.45 5.28 -18.82
C GLY A 361 3.51 5.47 -17.74
N ASP A 362 3.24 5.01 -16.54
CA ASP A 362 4.08 5.26 -15.35
C ASP A 362 4.83 4.00 -14.87
N LEU A 363 4.68 2.88 -15.58
CA LEU A 363 5.28 1.59 -15.21
C LEU A 363 6.82 1.60 -15.22
N GLU A 364 7.44 2.35 -16.14
CA GLU A 364 8.90 2.33 -16.31
C GLU A 364 9.61 2.99 -15.13
N ASP A 365 9.04 4.07 -14.62
CA ASP A 365 9.66 4.89 -13.58
C ASP A 365 9.20 4.52 -12.16
N ASN A 366 8.28 3.55 -12.03
CA ASN A 366 7.67 3.24 -10.74
C ASN A 366 7.56 1.73 -10.46
N GLN A 367 8.48 1.24 -9.63
CA GLN A 367 8.51 -0.16 -9.20
C GLN A 367 7.22 -0.57 -8.45
N TYR A 368 6.59 0.33 -7.72
CA TYR A 368 5.33 0.06 -7.02
C TYR A 368 4.22 -0.36 -7.98
N TYR A 369 4.12 0.31 -9.14
CA TYR A 369 3.18 -0.09 -10.19
C TYR A 369 3.58 -1.41 -10.87
N GLN A 370 4.88 -1.68 -11.02
CA GLN A 370 5.33 -2.98 -11.53
C GLN A 370 4.93 -4.12 -10.59
N ASN A 371 4.98 -3.91 -9.27
CA ASN A 371 4.50 -4.89 -8.29
C ASN A 371 3.01 -5.19 -8.47
N PHE A 372 2.18 -4.18 -8.65
CA PHE A 372 0.75 -4.39 -8.93
C PHE A 372 0.51 -5.12 -10.26
N ALA A 373 1.28 -4.79 -11.29
CA ALA A 373 1.13 -5.39 -12.62
C ALA A 373 1.43 -6.90 -12.65
N VAL A 374 2.33 -7.40 -11.81
CA VAL A 374 2.69 -8.83 -11.73
C VAL A 374 1.82 -9.65 -10.79
N THR A 375 0.89 -9.04 -10.06
CA THR A 375 0.05 -9.73 -9.08
C THR A 375 -0.68 -10.96 -9.65
N PRO A 376 -1.18 -10.98 -10.92
CA PRO A 376 -1.76 -12.18 -11.51
C PRO A 376 -0.80 -13.37 -11.57
N LEU A 377 0.48 -13.14 -11.92
CA LEU A 377 1.50 -14.19 -11.93
C LEU A 377 1.71 -14.80 -10.54
N LEU A 378 1.74 -13.95 -9.52
CA LEU A 378 1.88 -14.36 -8.12
C LEU A 378 0.67 -15.20 -7.68
N ALA A 379 -0.55 -14.77 -8.04
CA ALA A 379 -1.77 -15.52 -7.77
C ALA A 379 -1.78 -16.88 -8.48
N TYR A 380 -1.44 -16.93 -9.76
CA TYR A 380 -1.37 -18.19 -10.51
C TYR A 380 -0.35 -19.16 -9.90
N THR A 381 0.80 -18.65 -9.48
CA THR A 381 1.85 -19.45 -8.84
C THR A 381 1.37 -20.00 -7.49
N ARG A 382 0.72 -19.18 -6.67
CA ARG A 382 0.18 -19.59 -5.37
C ARG A 382 -0.82 -20.75 -5.50
N PHE A 383 -1.65 -20.71 -6.55
CA PHE A 383 -2.74 -21.68 -6.77
C PHE A 383 -2.41 -22.74 -7.82
N GLY A 384 -1.15 -22.90 -8.20
CA GLY A 384 -0.71 -24.00 -9.08
C GLY A 384 -1.20 -23.91 -10.53
N LEU A 385 -1.56 -22.73 -11.00
CA LEU A 385 -2.06 -22.51 -12.36
C LEU A 385 -0.91 -22.36 -13.36
N TRP A 386 -0.07 -23.40 -13.46
CA TRP A 386 1.19 -23.39 -14.21
C TRP A 386 1.04 -23.07 -15.69
N ASN A 387 -0.07 -23.48 -16.33
CA ASN A 387 -0.32 -23.14 -17.72
C ASN A 387 -0.55 -21.65 -17.90
N GLN A 388 -1.29 -21.00 -17.00
CA GLN A 388 -1.52 -19.55 -17.02
C GLN A 388 -0.19 -18.82 -16.86
N VAL A 389 0.65 -19.21 -15.87
CA VAL A 389 1.99 -18.62 -15.70
C VAL A 389 2.81 -18.68 -16.99
N LEU A 390 2.83 -19.84 -17.66
CA LEU A 390 3.66 -20.04 -18.88
C LEU A 390 3.09 -19.37 -20.14
N THR A 391 1.82 -18.97 -20.11
CA THR A 391 1.16 -18.30 -21.26
C THR A 391 1.06 -16.79 -21.10
N GLU A 392 1.40 -16.24 -19.92
CA GLU A 392 1.45 -14.79 -19.75
C GLU A 392 2.50 -14.16 -20.67
N PRO A 393 2.17 -13.04 -21.32
CA PRO A 393 3.10 -12.36 -22.21
C PRO A 393 4.29 -11.80 -21.45
N ALA A 394 5.48 -11.94 -22.02
CA ALA A 394 6.69 -11.37 -21.42
C ALA A 394 6.61 -9.84 -21.35
N PRO A 395 7.00 -9.23 -20.23
CA PRO A 395 7.05 -7.78 -20.10
C PRO A 395 8.13 -7.18 -21.02
N GLY A 396 8.04 -5.88 -21.28
CA GLY A 396 9.13 -5.16 -21.98
C GLY A 396 10.42 -5.20 -21.14
N ALA A 397 11.56 -5.25 -21.81
CA ALA A 397 12.88 -5.37 -21.17
C ALA A 397 13.21 -4.22 -20.18
N GLN A 398 12.55 -3.07 -20.33
CA GLN A 398 12.67 -1.93 -19.41
C GLN A 398 12.01 -2.19 -18.04
N TYR A 399 11.07 -3.14 -17.94
CA TYR A 399 10.37 -3.44 -16.70
C TYR A 399 11.13 -4.53 -15.92
N THR A 400 12.18 -4.11 -15.23
CA THR A 400 13.15 -5.03 -14.60
C THR A 400 12.54 -5.87 -13.48
N TYR A 401 11.69 -5.27 -12.64
CA TYR A 401 10.99 -5.99 -11.58
C TYR A 401 9.98 -6.99 -12.14
N MET A 402 9.20 -6.60 -13.15
CA MET A 402 8.25 -7.51 -13.79
C MET A 402 8.97 -8.69 -14.44
N SER A 403 10.12 -8.45 -15.07
CA SER A 403 10.96 -9.51 -15.68
C SER A 403 11.50 -10.47 -14.62
N LEU A 404 11.92 -9.95 -13.47
CA LEU A 404 12.35 -10.76 -12.33
C LEU A 404 11.25 -11.74 -11.89
N ILE A 405 10.06 -11.21 -11.61
CA ILE A 405 8.93 -12.02 -11.11
C ILE A 405 8.45 -12.99 -12.18
N MET A 406 8.45 -12.60 -13.46
CA MET A 406 8.14 -13.48 -14.58
C MET A 406 9.10 -14.68 -14.63
N ASN A 407 10.40 -14.44 -14.61
CA ASN A 407 11.40 -15.49 -14.65
C ASN A 407 11.29 -16.43 -13.43
N TYR A 408 11.09 -15.87 -12.24
CA TYR A 408 10.86 -16.65 -11.02
C TYR A 408 9.64 -17.56 -11.16
N THR A 409 8.48 -17.00 -11.50
CA THR A 409 7.21 -17.76 -11.54
C THR A 409 7.21 -18.81 -12.66
N ARG A 410 7.80 -18.52 -13.82
CA ARG A 410 8.02 -19.47 -14.93
C ARG A 410 8.97 -20.58 -14.52
N GLY A 411 10.07 -20.25 -13.83
CA GLY A 411 11.01 -21.25 -13.31
C GLY A 411 10.31 -22.25 -12.37
N ILE A 412 9.48 -21.75 -11.44
CA ILE A 412 8.65 -22.62 -10.57
C ILE A 412 7.71 -23.50 -11.41
N ALA A 413 7.00 -22.90 -12.39
CA ALA A 413 6.08 -23.66 -13.25
C ALA A 413 6.81 -24.76 -14.05
N PHE A 414 8.02 -24.51 -14.54
CA PHE A 414 8.85 -25.51 -15.21
C PHE A 414 9.29 -26.62 -14.26
N CYS A 415 9.66 -26.32 -13.00
CA CYS A 415 9.94 -27.33 -11.98
C CYS A 415 8.73 -28.24 -11.76
N ARG A 416 7.54 -27.68 -11.58
CA ARG A 416 6.30 -28.44 -11.38
C ARG A 416 5.91 -29.30 -12.61
N LYS A 417 6.36 -28.93 -13.81
CA LYS A 417 6.18 -29.71 -15.05
C LYS A 417 7.34 -30.68 -15.34
N GLY A 418 8.36 -30.75 -14.49
CA GLY A 418 9.54 -31.60 -14.68
C GLY A 418 10.51 -31.13 -15.76
N ASN A 419 10.37 -29.90 -16.23
CA ASN A 419 11.23 -29.31 -17.27
C ASN A 419 12.40 -28.53 -16.63
N LEU A 420 13.36 -29.30 -16.09
CA LEU A 420 14.52 -28.74 -15.39
C LEU A 420 15.43 -27.87 -16.26
N LYS A 421 15.48 -28.12 -17.57
CA LYS A 421 16.31 -27.31 -18.48
C LYS A 421 15.80 -25.88 -18.53
N ASP A 422 14.52 -25.69 -18.82
CA ASP A 422 13.94 -24.36 -18.93
C ASP A 422 13.88 -23.67 -17.55
N ALA A 423 13.67 -24.43 -16.45
CA ALA A 423 13.79 -23.89 -15.09
C ALA A 423 15.19 -23.33 -14.79
N GLN A 424 16.24 -24.04 -15.24
CA GLN A 424 17.62 -23.59 -15.07
C GLN A 424 17.92 -22.32 -15.90
N GLU A 425 17.39 -22.22 -17.12
CA GLU A 425 17.52 -21.02 -17.95
C GLU A 425 16.87 -19.79 -17.26
N GLU A 426 15.68 -19.95 -16.67
CA GLU A 426 15.03 -18.87 -15.89
C GLU A 426 15.86 -18.46 -14.66
N LEU A 427 16.48 -19.42 -13.96
CA LEU A 427 17.38 -19.13 -12.83
C LEU A 427 18.62 -18.34 -13.28
N GLU A 428 19.20 -18.68 -14.43
CA GLU A 428 20.35 -17.97 -15.01
C GLU A 428 19.98 -16.51 -15.37
N PHE A 429 18.78 -16.25 -15.89
CA PHE A 429 18.28 -14.90 -16.09
C PHE A 429 18.17 -14.10 -14.78
N ILE A 430 17.72 -14.74 -13.69
CA ILE A 430 17.68 -14.09 -12.38
C ILE A 430 19.11 -13.78 -11.90
N ALA A 431 20.07 -14.69 -12.05
CA ALA A 431 21.47 -14.54 -11.63
C ALA A 431 22.22 -13.46 -12.42
N ALA A 432 21.93 -13.31 -13.72
CA ALA A 432 22.63 -12.39 -14.61
C ALA A 432 22.22 -10.92 -14.46
N ARG A 433 21.32 -10.61 -13.54
CA ARG A 433 20.71 -9.30 -13.38
C ARG A 433 21.64 -8.26 -12.76
N ASP A 434 21.35 -6.98 -13.05
CA ASP A 434 21.99 -5.85 -12.39
C ASP A 434 21.58 -5.79 -10.90
N THR A 435 22.53 -5.98 -10.01
CA THR A 435 22.34 -5.96 -8.55
C THR A 435 22.33 -4.56 -7.96
N SER A 436 22.49 -3.52 -8.77
CA SER A 436 22.42 -2.11 -8.32
C SER A 436 20.99 -1.56 -8.24
N LEU A 437 19.98 -2.40 -8.53
CA LEU A 437 18.58 -2.00 -8.55
C LEU A 437 17.92 -2.10 -7.16
N ASP A 438 16.94 -1.25 -6.91
CA ASP A 438 16.21 -1.17 -5.61
C ASP A 438 15.56 -2.48 -5.16
N HIS A 439 15.35 -3.44 -6.07
CA HIS A 439 14.76 -4.75 -5.77
C HIS A 439 15.78 -5.90 -5.60
N GLU A 440 17.04 -5.58 -5.34
CA GLU A 440 18.12 -6.59 -5.16
C GLU A 440 17.73 -7.67 -4.14
N LYS A 441 17.23 -7.30 -2.97
CA LYS A 441 16.85 -8.26 -1.92
C LYS A 441 15.73 -9.22 -2.34
N ILE A 442 14.69 -8.71 -3.01
CA ILE A 442 13.61 -9.55 -3.55
C ILE A 442 14.16 -10.56 -4.57
N ALA A 443 15.17 -10.15 -5.30
CA ALA A 443 15.83 -10.98 -6.26
C ALA A 443 16.66 -12.10 -5.64
N LEU A 444 17.30 -11.84 -4.50
CA LEU A 444 17.98 -12.89 -3.74
C LEU A 444 16.97 -13.93 -3.24
N VAL A 445 15.82 -13.50 -2.71
CA VAL A 445 14.74 -14.42 -2.32
C VAL A 445 14.27 -15.24 -3.53
N ALA A 446 13.97 -14.59 -4.67
CA ALA A 446 13.51 -15.26 -5.88
C ALA A 446 14.53 -16.29 -6.40
N TYR A 447 15.82 -15.94 -6.39
CA TYR A 447 16.90 -16.83 -6.79
C TYR A 447 16.97 -18.06 -5.89
N GLU A 448 17.02 -17.87 -4.58
CA GLU A 448 17.18 -18.97 -3.63
C GLU A 448 15.95 -19.89 -3.62
N VAL A 449 14.74 -19.34 -3.69
CA VAL A 449 13.52 -20.16 -3.78
C VAL A 449 13.53 -20.98 -5.06
N LEU A 450 13.86 -20.41 -6.23
CA LEU A 450 13.88 -21.15 -7.48
C LEU A 450 15.02 -22.18 -7.52
N ALA A 451 16.20 -21.85 -7.02
CA ALA A 451 17.32 -22.79 -6.90
C ALA A 451 16.94 -23.98 -6.00
N GLY A 452 16.30 -23.71 -4.85
CA GLY A 452 15.79 -24.75 -3.95
C GLY A 452 14.78 -25.67 -4.63
N GLU A 453 13.85 -25.12 -5.40
CA GLU A 453 12.85 -25.91 -6.16
C GLU A 453 13.50 -26.78 -7.26
N ILE A 454 14.52 -26.25 -7.94
CA ILE A 454 15.29 -27.03 -8.93
C ILE A 454 15.99 -28.19 -8.25
N GLU A 455 16.69 -27.98 -7.12
CA GLU A 455 17.37 -29.04 -6.37
C GLU A 455 16.37 -30.07 -5.81
N ALA A 456 15.22 -29.62 -5.28
CA ALA A 456 14.16 -30.50 -4.81
C ALA A 456 13.57 -31.37 -5.94
N THR A 457 13.46 -30.81 -7.15
CA THR A 457 12.99 -31.51 -8.37
C THR A 457 14.02 -32.52 -8.87
N LYS A 458 15.33 -32.24 -8.75
CA LYS A 458 16.43 -33.19 -9.01
C LYS A 458 16.50 -34.31 -7.96
N GLY A 459 15.81 -34.19 -6.83
CA GLY A 459 15.89 -35.13 -5.70
C GLY A 459 17.04 -34.84 -4.73
N ASN A 460 17.79 -33.74 -4.92
CA ASN A 460 18.83 -33.30 -4.01
C ASN A 460 18.22 -32.50 -2.85
N LEU A 461 17.58 -33.21 -1.91
CA LEU A 461 16.89 -32.58 -0.78
C LEU A 461 17.83 -31.79 0.15
N PRO A 462 19.07 -32.24 0.45
CA PRO A 462 20.01 -31.43 1.22
C PRO A 462 20.31 -30.07 0.57
N GLY A 463 20.62 -30.03 -0.73
CA GLY A 463 20.87 -28.78 -1.45
C GLY A 463 19.63 -27.89 -1.52
N ALA A 464 18.44 -28.49 -1.67
CA ALA A 464 17.18 -27.73 -1.62
C ALA A 464 16.96 -27.05 -0.26
N ILE A 465 17.24 -27.74 0.85
CA ILE A 465 17.15 -27.19 2.21
C ILE A 465 18.08 -26.00 2.37
N GLU A 466 19.36 -26.12 1.97
CA GLU A 466 20.34 -25.03 2.04
C GLU A 466 19.84 -23.76 1.32
N HIS A 467 19.30 -23.90 0.10
CA HIS A 467 18.74 -22.78 -0.64
C HIS A 467 17.51 -22.16 0.05
N PHE A 468 16.58 -22.98 0.54
CA PHE A 468 15.40 -22.43 1.23
C PHE A 468 15.75 -21.78 2.58
N GLU A 469 16.76 -22.28 3.32
CA GLU A 469 17.29 -21.62 4.51
C GLU A 469 17.85 -20.23 4.17
N MET A 470 18.60 -20.10 3.06
CA MET A 470 19.06 -18.80 2.59
C MET A 470 17.91 -17.89 2.15
N ALA A 471 16.88 -18.44 1.51
CA ALA A 471 15.69 -17.68 1.14
C ALA A 471 14.99 -17.09 2.37
N VAL A 472 14.88 -17.84 3.48
CA VAL A 472 14.35 -17.36 4.75
C VAL A 472 15.17 -16.18 5.29
N VAL A 473 16.52 -16.29 5.26
CA VAL A 473 17.40 -15.21 5.71
C VAL A 473 17.17 -13.93 4.91
N PHE A 474 17.06 -14.03 3.58
CA PHE A 474 16.85 -12.86 2.72
C PHE A 474 15.42 -12.29 2.84
N GLU A 475 14.40 -13.13 3.04
CA GLU A 475 13.03 -12.66 3.31
C GLU A 475 12.96 -11.87 4.63
N ASP A 476 13.62 -12.36 5.69
CA ASP A 476 13.66 -11.70 7.00
C ASP A 476 14.41 -10.35 6.98
N GLU A 477 15.22 -10.10 5.95
CA GLU A 477 15.89 -8.82 5.72
C GLU A 477 15.08 -7.83 4.89
N LEU A 478 13.93 -8.24 4.32
CA LEU A 478 13.07 -7.33 3.57
C LEU A 478 12.49 -6.26 4.51
N PRO A 479 12.33 -5.02 4.03
CA PRO A 479 11.64 -4.01 4.81
C PRO A 479 10.16 -4.41 4.99
N TYR A 480 9.58 -3.93 6.08
CA TYR A 480 8.15 -4.10 6.31
C TYR A 480 7.34 -3.44 5.20
N ASP A 481 6.37 -4.18 4.68
CA ASP A 481 5.32 -3.70 3.77
C ASP A 481 4.07 -4.57 3.93
N GLU A 482 2.92 -4.04 3.60
CA GLU A 482 1.68 -4.81 3.57
C GLU A 482 0.88 -4.50 2.29
N PRO A 483 0.51 -5.54 1.53
CA PRO A 483 0.92 -6.94 1.69
C PRO A 483 2.45 -7.11 1.65
N ALA A 484 2.93 -8.20 2.28
CA ALA A 484 4.35 -8.50 2.33
C ALA A 484 5.00 -8.50 0.94
N LEU A 485 6.20 -7.93 0.82
CA LEU A 485 6.95 -7.84 -0.44
C LEU A 485 7.23 -9.21 -1.07
N TRP A 486 7.33 -10.25 -0.25
CA TRP A 486 7.39 -11.64 -0.71
C TRP A 486 6.10 -12.36 -0.34
N TYR A 487 5.34 -12.79 -1.32
CA TYR A 487 3.93 -13.17 -1.21
C TYR A 487 3.65 -14.63 -0.78
N ILE A 488 4.60 -15.56 -1.01
CA ILE A 488 4.56 -16.93 -0.46
C ILE A 488 5.68 -17.00 0.56
N PRO A 489 5.39 -17.05 1.87
CA PRO A 489 6.43 -17.15 2.89
C PRO A 489 7.41 -18.28 2.59
N THR A 490 8.71 -17.98 2.56
CA THR A 490 9.75 -18.97 2.23
C THR A 490 9.79 -20.13 3.21
N ARG A 491 9.39 -19.88 4.46
CA ARG A 491 9.22 -20.92 5.48
C ARG A 491 8.23 -22.00 5.07
N GLN A 492 7.23 -21.69 4.26
CA GLN A 492 6.29 -22.70 3.74
C GLN A 492 6.97 -23.64 2.75
N SER A 493 7.87 -23.14 1.90
CA SER A 493 8.67 -23.95 0.99
C SER A 493 9.73 -24.77 1.73
N LEU A 494 10.44 -24.16 2.69
CA LEU A 494 11.39 -24.87 3.55
C LEU A 494 10.72 -26.01 4.33
N GLY A 495 9.58 -25.74 4.96
CA GLY A 495 8.83 -26.76 5.67
C GLY A 495 8.40 -27.92 4.79
N ALA A 496 7.95 -27.63 3.56
CA ALA A 496 7.55 -28.67 2.60
C ALA A 496 8.72 -29.57 2.19
N VAL A 497 9.90 -29.02 1.94
CA VAL A 497 11.10 -29.84 1.60
C VAL A 497 11.62 -30.62 2.79
N LEU A 498 11.54 -30.07 4.00
CA LEU A 498 11.87 -30.78 5.25
C LEU A 498 10.96 -31.99 5.47
N LEU A 499 9.64 -31.84 5.24
CA LEU A 499 8.69 -32.96 5.27
C LEU A 499 9.06 -34.03 4.24
N LYS A 500 9.40 -33.64 3.02
CA LYS A 500 9.85 -34.57 1.96
C LYS A 500 11.15 -35.29 2.32
N ALA A 501 12.00 -34.64 3.12
CA ALA A 501 13.25 -35.23 3.64
C ALA A 501 13.05 -36.03 4.95
N GLU A 502 11.81 -36.22 5.40
CA GLU A 502 11.44 -36.88 6.66
C GLU A 502 12.03 -36.22 7.92
N LYS A 503 12.43 -34.94 7.80
CA LYS A 503 12.94 -34.10 8.90
C LYS A 503 11.78 -33.42 9.65
N TYR A 504 10.92 -34.24 10.22
CA TYR A 504 9.63 -33.80 10.78
C TYR A 504 9.77 -32.82 11.94
N THR A 505 10.80 -32.96 12.78
CA THR A 505 11.01 -32.06 13.92
C THR A 505 11.46 -30.67 13.46
N GLU A 506 12.34 -30.61 12.47
CA GLU A 506 12.77 -29.34 11.87
C GLU A 506 11.61 -28.66 11.14
N ALA A 507 10.79 -29.43 10.40
CA ALA A 507 9.60 -28.92 9.73
C ALA A 507 8.58 -28.33 10.72
N GLU A 508 8.36 -29.00 11.86
CA GLU A 508 7.49 -28.49 12.94
C GLU A 508 7.93 -27.10 13.40
N LEU A 509 9.23 -26.90 13.66
CA LEU A 509 9.77 -25.61 14.12
C LEU A 509 9.55 -24.51 13.09
N ILE A 510 9.85 -24.78 11.82
CA ILE A 510 9.69 -23.82 10.72
C ILE A 510 8.23 -23.40 10.53
N TYR A 511 7.28 -24.34 10.62
CA TYR A 511 5.86 -23.98 10.53
C TYR A 511 5.35 -23.21 11.75
N LEU A 512 5.86 -23.51 12.95
CA LEU A 512 5.55 -22.72 14.14
C LEU A 512 6.08 -21.28 14.00
N GLU A 513 7.29 -21.10 13.49
CA GLU A 513 7.85 -19.76 13.21
C GLU A 513 6.99 -19.01 12.17
N ASP A 514 6.58 -19.66 11.06
CA ASP A 514 5.69 -19.01 10.09
C ASP A 514 4.35 -18.58 10.70
N LEU A 515 3.79 -19.41 11.61
CA LEU A 515 2.56 -19.12 12.32
C LEU A 515 2.70 -18.00 13.37
N GLU A 516 3.90 -17.60 13.78
CA GLU A 516 4.11 -16.40 14.59
C GLU A 516 3.87 -15.13 13.75
N TYR A 517 4.29 -15.13 12.48
CA TYR A 517 4.13 -14.00 11.54
C TYR A 517 2.74 -14.00 10.89
N TYR A 518 2.30 -15.15 10.38
CA TYR A 518 1.05 -15.34 9.65
C TYR A 518 0.13 -16.29 10.42
N ARG A 519 -0.39 -15.79 11.53
CA ARG A 519 -1.20 -16.56 12.47
C ARG A 519 -2.37 -17.23 11.77
N GLN A 520 -2.70 -18.47 12.16
CA GLN A 520 -3.87 -19.22 11.69
C GLN A 520 -3.95 -19.42 10.17
N ASN A 521 -2.86 -19.22 9.41
CA ASN A 521 -2.90 -19.51 7.99
C ASN A 521 -2.98 -21.03 7.72
N GLY A 522 -3.91 -21.43 6.84
CA GLY A 522 -4.16 -22.83 6.55
C GLY A 522 -2.98 -23.55 5.89
N TRP A 523 -2.15 -22.83 5.14
CA TRP A 523 -0.99 -23.40 4.48
C TRP A 523 0.02 -23.99 5.48
N SER A 524 0.43 -23.21 6.47
CA SER A 524 1.36 -23.67 7.51
C SER A 524 0.70 -24.60 8.51
N LEU A 525 -0.59 -24.44 8.81
CA LEU A 525 -1.33 -25.40 9.62
C LEU A 525 -1.36 -26.80 8.98
N MET A 526 -1.50 -26.91 7.66
CA MET A 526 -1.42 -28.18 6.96
C MET A 526 -0.03 -28.80 7.10
N GLY A 527 1.03 -28.02 6.89
CA GLY A 527 2.40 -28.49 7.04
C GLY A 527 2.74 -28.93 8.48
N LEU A 528 2.30 -28.16 9.47
CA LEU A 528 2.46 -28.48 10.89
C LEU A 528 1.72 -29.78 11.26
N TYR A 529 0.49 -29.94 10.78
CA TYR A 529 -0.26 -31.17 10.95
C TYR A 529 0.52 -32.40 10.45
N GLN A 530 1.09 -32.30 9.25
CA GLN A 530 1.89 -33.38 8.65
C GLN A 530 3.17 -33.66 9.43
N SER A 531 3.83 -32.61 9.92
CA SER A 531 5.05 -32.72 10.74
C SER A 531 4.79 -33.52 12.01
N LEU A 532 3.70 -33.23 12.69
CA LEU A 532 3.29 -33.92 13.91
C LEU A 532 2.89 -35.37 13.65
N LEU A 533 2.19 -35.66 12.55
CA LEU A 533 1.87 -37.04 12.15
C LEU A 533 3.14 -37.83 11.86
N GLY A 534 4.11 -37.27 11.15
CA GLY A 534 5.39 -37.93 10.86
C GLY A 534 6.18 -38.29 12.11
N GLN A 535 6.03 -37.52 13.19
CA GLN A 535 6.65 -37.77 14.50
C GLN A 535 5.82 -38.75 15.37
N GLY A 536 4.63 -39.16 14.94
CA GLY A 536 3.72 -39.97 15.73
C GLY A 536 2.96 -39.24 16.83
N LYS A 537 3.00 -37.90 16.88
CA LYS A 537 2.30 -37.01 17.84
C LYS A 537 0.82 -36.86 17.46
N LYS A 538 0.06 -37.94 17.50
CA LYS A 538 -1.30 -38.01 16.96
C LYS A 538 -2.31 -37.08 17.65
N ASP A 539 -2.21 -36.91 18.95
CA ASP A 539 -3.14 -36.06 19.72
C ASP A 539 -2.92 -34.59 19.36
N GLU A 540 -1.66 -34.13 19.31
CA GLU A 540 -1.29 -32.77 18.88
C GLU A 540 -1.69 -32.52 17.43
N ALA A 541 -1.41 -33.48 16.54
CA ALA A 541 -1.85 -33.42 15.14
C ALA A 541 -3.38 -33.28 15.02
N GLY A 542 -4.14 -33.94 15.86
CA GLY A 542 -5.61 -33.83 15.90
C GLY A 542 -6.07 -32.39 16.24
N ILE A 543 -5.38 -31.71 17.16
CA ILE A 543 -5.66 -30.30 17.49
C ILE A 543 -5.35 -29.39 16.31
N ILE A 544 -4.18 -29.53 15.70
CA ILE A 544 -3.79 -28.72 14.53
C ILE A 544 -4.71 -28.97 13.33
N LYS A 545 -5.18 -30.22 13.14
CA LYS A 545 -6.16 -30.52 12.09
C LYS A 545 -7.49 -29.78 12.29
N GLN A 546 -7.96 -29.64 13.52
CA GLN A 546 -9.16 -28.84 13.80
C GLN A 546 -8.96 -27.36 13.51
N GLN A 547 -7.78 -26.80 13.85
CA GLN A 547 -7.43 -25.43 13.51
C GLN A 547 -7.34 -25.21 12.00
N PHE A 548 -6.73 -26.16 11.28
CA PHE A 548 -6.70 -26.14 9.83
C PHE A 548 -8.12 -26.18 9.23
N ASP A 549 -8.98 -27.08 9.67
CA ASP A 549 -10.34 -27.20 9.15
C ASP A 549 -11.16 -25.91 9.36
N GLN A 550 -10.93 -25.24 10.46
CA GLN A 550 -11.53 -23.91 10.72
C GLN A 550 -10.96 -22.85 9.79
N ALA A 551 -9.65 -22.74 9.68
CA ALA A 551 -8.95 -21.75 8.84
C ALA A 551 -9.28 -21.94 7.35
N TRP A 552 -9.48 -23.19 6.93
CA TRP A 552 -9.74 -23.58 5.53
C TRP A 552 -11.22 -23.74 5.19
N SER A 553 -12.12 -23.40 6.13
CA SER A 553 -13.57 -23.57 5.96
C SER A 553 -14.20 -22.74 4.82
N LYS A 554 -13.50 -21.70 4.35
CA LYS A 554 -13.92 -20.83 3.24
C LYS A 554 -13.11 -21.04 1.96
N ALA A 555 -12.11 -21.93 2.01
CA ALA A 555 -11.28 -22.22 0.85
C ALA A 555 -12.09 -22.93 -0.24
N ASP A 556 -11.78 -22.63 -1.49
CA ASP A 556 -12.38 -23.30 -2.67
C ASP A 556 -11.42 -24.34 -3.28
N ILE A 557 -10.27 -24.56 -2.65
CA ILE A 557 -9.29 -25.58 -3.03
C ILE A 557 -8.97 -26.52 -1.87
N GLU A 558 -8.58 -27.75 -2.20
CA GLU A 558 -8.00 -28.70 -1.25
C GLU A 558 -6.47 -28.64 -1.35
N ILE A 559 -5.80 -28.72 -0.21
CA ILE A 559 -4.34 -28.77 -0.15
C ILE A 559 -3.87 -30.00 0.64
N SER A 560 -2.75 -30.56 0.18
CA SER A 560 -2.02 -31.63 0.85
C SER A 560 -0.58 -31.27 1.19
N SER A 561 -0.24 -29.99 1.08
CA SER A 561 1.08 -29.44 1.38
C SER A 561 0.94 -27.93 1.69
N SER A 562 1.95 -27.34 2.30
CA SER A 562 2.04 -25.89 2.51
C SER A 562 2.33 -25.09 1.23
N VAL A 563 2.72 -25.77 0.15
CA VAL A 563 2.92 -25.23 -1.21
C VAL A 563 2.35 -26.23 -2.23
N LEU A 564 1.93 -25.72 -3.43
CA LEU A 564 1.40 -26.52 -4.55
C LEU A 564 2.48 -26.86 -5.57
#